data_1eea3210e6cc3c511ac5059e8a654697
#
_entry.id   1eea3210e6cc3c511ac5059e8a654697
#
_cell.length_a   1.000
_cell.length_b   1.000
_cell.length_c   1.000
_cell.angle_alpha   90.00
_cell.angle_beta   90.00
_cell.angle_gamma   90.00
#
_symmetry.space_group_name_H-M   'P 1'
#
loop_
_entity.id
_entity.type
_entity.pdbx_description
1 polymer ?
#
loop_
_entity_poly.entity_id
_entity_poly.type
_entity_poly.pdbx_seq_one_letter_code
_entity_poly.pdbx_strand_id
1 'polypeptide(L)'
;MDTRDIHVLKYFSSFVSVSCGQVINITEPTLRFCPLAKHLYKDFSNIRGNDKETIKSAIKSAIESKIKDYGFFTDSRKLSCSDVSIPYGASEMLMSALKKGAIDAAVVVCEGAGTIITDVPEVVQGIGARMNSLLLTSPIKGIIKKLKTAGCRVVSENALIDQLRGVKEAIEAGYKKIGVTVCGHSAESLKMLRSLEKEYGVSIVCLAICTTGITKDKINMIRDCADLVWSCASSDLRRTIGPLAILQLSRQIPVFVLTKKGMDFISAYADESELIKSLDMKKQYLFSNEPSGQCVHLGSFEAFISESKLPVNGRKEPSFEDKNEYASV
;
A
#
# COMPACT_ATOMS: atom_id res chain seq x y z
N MET A 1 -13.11 17.39 -29.38
CA MET A 1 -12.01 17.74 -28.46
C MET A 1 -11.48 16.44 -27.89
N ASP A 2 -10.25 16.14 -28.24
CA ASP A 2 -9.55 14.98 -27.64
C ASP A 2 -9.34 15.32 -26.17
N THR A 3 -10.18 14.77 -25.29
CA THR A 3 -10.01 14.93 -23.85
C THR A 3 -8.82 14.08 -23.47
N ARG A 4 -7.66 14.72 -23.33
CA ARG A 4 -6.48 14.06 -22.81
C ARG A 4 -6.81 13.47 -21.45
N ASP A 5 -6.45 12.20 -21.24
CA ASP A 5 -6.53 11.59 -19.93
C ASP A 5 -5.64 12.34 -18.93
N ILE A 6 -5.95 12.21 -17.65
CA ILE A 6 -5.13 12.79 -16.57
C ILE A 6 -5.10 11.81 -15.40
N HIS A 7 -3.90 11.54 -14.90
CA HIS A 7 -3.67 10.72 -13.74
C HIS A 7 -2.78 11.47 -12.75
N VAL A 8 -3.18 11.53 -11.50
CA VAL A 8 -2.42 12.21 -10.44
C VAL A 8 -2.07 11.20 -9.37
N LEU A 9 -0.79 11.07 -9.12
CA LEU A 9 -0.27 10.20 -8.07
C LEU A 9 0.66 10.98 -7.14
N LYS A 10 0.83 10.48 -5.93
CA LYS A 10 1.83 10.98 -5.01
C LYS A 10 3.01 10.02 -4.99
N TYR A 11 4.17 10.52 -5.36
CA TYR A 11 5.40 9.75 -5.37
C TYR A 11 6.47 10.47 -4.57
N PHE A 12 7.11 9.75 -3.66
CA PHE A 12 8.02 10.35 -2.71
C PHE A 12 7.27 11.34 -1.80
N SER A 13 7.32 12.62 -2.03
CA SER A 13 6.48 13.66 -1.42
C SER A 13 5.95 14.65 -2.45
N SER A 14 6.13 14.32 -3.75
CA SER A 14 5.70 15.12 -4.88
C SER A 14 4.38 14.62 -5.44
N PHE A 15 3.57 15.52 -5.97
CA PHE A 15 2.47 15.15 -6.86
C PHE A 15 3.04 15.02 -8.28
N VAL A 16 2.66 13.95 -8.94
CA VAL A 16 3.06 13.68 -10.31
C VAL A 16 1.81 13.58 -11.16
N SER A 17 1.79 14.33 -12.25
CA SER A 17 0.73 14.26 -13.24
C SER A 17 1.23 13.51 -14.48
N VAL A 18 0.44 12.54 -14.92
CA VAL A 18 0.68 11.74 -16.12
C VAL A 18 -0.48 11.92 -17.08
N SER A 19 -0.20 12.06 -18.36
CA SER A 19 -1.22 12.13 -19.42
C SER A 19 -0.70 11.41 -20.66
N CYS A 20 -1.55 10.60 -21.29
CA CYS A 20 -1.21 9.81 -22.47
C CYS A 20 0.09 9.01 -22.32
N GLY A 21 0.29 8.40 -21.14
CA GLY A 21 1.49 7.63 -20.84
C GLY A 21 2.78 8.47 -20.73
N GLN A 22 2.69 9.77 -20.49
CA GLN A 22 3.83 10.67 -20.32
C GLN A 22 3.74 11.45 -19.00
N VAL A 23 4.86 11.61 -18.32
CA VAL A 23 4.96 12.48 -17.14
C VAL A 23 4.94 13.93 -17.61
N ILE A 24 3.90 14.67 -17.23
CA ILE A 24 3.69 16.07 -17.67
C ILE A 24 4.05 17.10 -16.60
N ASN A 25 4.01 16.73 -15.32
CA ASN A 25 4.37 17.62 -14.22
C ASN A 25 4.82 16.84 -12.99
N ILE A 26 5.76 17.39 -12.24
CA ILE A 26 6.20 16.93 -10.92
C ILE A 26 6.36 18.15 -10.02
N THR A 27 5.60 18.18 -8.92
CA THR A 27 5.73 19.27 -7.94
C THR A 27 7.03 19.12 -7.13
N GLU A 28 7.43 20.20 -6.43
CA GLU A 28 8.60 20.18 -5.57
C GLU A 28 8.49 19.10 -4.48
N PRO A 29 9.52 18.24 -4.32
CA PRO A 29 9.56 17.28 -3.22
C PRO A 29 9.80 18.00 -1.87
N THR A 30 9.10 17.56 -0.84
CA THR A 30 9.26 18.06 0.53
C THR A 30 10.12 17.14 1.40
N LEU A 31 10.41 15.93 0.95
CA LEU A 31 11.25 14.95 1.64
C LEU A 31 12.52 14.66 0.84
N ARG A 32 13.63 14.45 1.54
CA ARG A 32 14.91 14.04 0.93
C ARG A 32 15.05 12.54 0.75
N PHE A 33 14.22 11.75 1.42
CA PHE A 33 14.35 10.30 1.46
C PHE A 33 12.98 9.61 1.53
N CYS A 34 12.83 8.53 0.76
CA CYS A 34 11.71 7.60 0.88
C CYS A 34 12.27 6.18 0.98
N PRO A 35 12.01 5.45 2.08
CA PRO A 35 12.55 4.11 2.26
C PRO A 35 12.10 3.14 1.16
N LEU A 36 10.85 3.26 0.72
CA LEU A 36 10.32 2.41 -0.34
C LEU A 36 11.00 2.68 -1.69
N ALA A 37 11.25 3.94 -2.02
CA ALA A 37 11.90 4.30 -3.27
C ALA A 37 13.32 3.71 -3.37
N LYS A 38 14.08 3.77 -2.28
CA LYS A 38 15.43 3.18 -2.23
C LYS A 38 15.43 1.67 -2.51
N HIS A 39 14.41 0.94 -2.07
CA HIS A 39 14.32 -0.50 -2.27
C HIS A 39 13.80 -0.90 -3.64
N LEU A 40 12.81 -0.18 -4.15
CA LEU A 40 12.12 -0.57 -5.38
C LEU A 40 12.75 -0.03 -6.66
N TYR A 41 13.56 1.03 -6.58
CA TYR A 41 14.03 1.73 -7.76
C TYR A 41 15.52 1.94 -7.73
N LYS A 42 16.23 1.33 -8.68
CA LYS A 42 17.70 1.44 -8.85
C LYS A 42 18.15 2.91 -8.96
N ASP A 43 17.34 3.74 -9.61
CA ASP A 43 17.62 5.17 -9.81
C ASP A 43 17.72 5.93 -8.49
N PHE A 44 17.03 5.48 -7.43
CA PHE A 44 17.09 6.09 -6.10
C PHE A 44 18.23 5.57 -5.22
N SER A 45 18.80 4.40 -5.50
CA SER A 45 19.94 3.87 -4.76
C SER A 45 21.23 4.64 -5.06
N ASN A 46 21.29 5.31 -6.21
CA ASN A 46 22.46 6.03 -6.73
C ASN A 46 22.33 7.57 -6.59
N ILE A 47 21.27 8.10 -6.00
CA ILE A 47 21.13 9.53 -5.78
C ILE A 47 22.19 9.99 -4.78
N ARG A 48 23.29 10.52 -5.30
CA ARG A 48 24.28 11.26 -4.56
C ARG A 48 23.91 12.74 -4.65
N GLY A 49 23.41 13.28 -3.58
CA GLY A 49 22.96 14.68 -3.52
C GLY A 49 21.43 14.74 -3.35
N ASN A 50 21.02 15.45 -2.33
CA ASN A 50 19.62 15.51 -1.92
C ASN A 50 18.97 16.81 -2.39
N ASP A 51 19.39 17.34 -3.55
CA ASP A 51 18.74 18.50 -4.13
C ASP A 51 17.41 18.10 -4.80
N LYS A 52 16.50 19.05 -4.86
CA LYS A 52 15.15 18.80 -5.33
C LYS A 52 15.07 18.39 -6.80
N GLU A 53 15.91 18.95 -7.65
CA GLU A 53 15.93 18.65 -9.08
C GLU A 53 16.42 17.23 -9.35
N THR A 54 17.43 16.77 -8.63
CA THR A 54 17.90 15.39 -8.67
C THR A 54 16.78 14.41 -8.27
N ILE A 55 16.03 14.73 -7.20
CA ILE A 55 14.89 13.90 -6.77
C ILE A 55 13.77 13.91 -7.81
N LYS A 56 13.42 15.06 -8.39
CA LYS A 56 12.40 15.15 -9.46
C LYS A 56 12.80 14.34 -10.69
N SER A 57 14.06 14.41 -11.09
CA SER A 57 14.60 13.63 -12.20
C SER A 57 14.48 12.12 -11.94
N ALA A 58 14.83 11.68 -10.73
CA ALA A 58 14.70 10.27 -10.34
C ALA A 58 13.23 9.80 -10.27
N ILE A 59 12.32 10.65 -9.78
CA ILE A 59 10.88 10.38 -9.81
C ILE A 59 10.40 10.21 -11.25
N LYS A 60 10.79 11.10 -12.16
CA LYS A 60 10.44 11.04 -13.57
C LYS A 60 10.91 9.73 -14.19
N SER A 61 12.20 9.43 -14.04
CA SER A 61 12.81 8.18 -14.56
C SER A 61 12.10 6.94 -14.03
N ALA A 62 11.81 6.88 -12.74
CA ALA A 62 11.13 5.74 -12.13
C ALA A 62 9.70 5.53 -12.68
N ILE A 63 8.95 6.59 -12.95
CA ILE A 63 7.60 6.49 -13.52
C ILE A 63 7.67 6.14 -15.00
N GLU A 64 8.57 6.74 -15.77
CA GLU A 64 8.78 6.42 -17.18
C GLU A 64 9.20 4.96 -17.38
N SER A 65 10.05 4.42 -16.50
CA SER A 65 10.39 3.00 -16.49
C SER A 65 9.18 2.11 -16.27
N LYS A 66 8.28 2.47 -15.35
CA LYS A 66 7.02 1.72 -15.13
C LYS A 66 6.09 1.77 -16.34
N ILE A 67 5.99 2.92 -17.00
CA ILE A 67 5.21 3.07 -18.22
C ILE A 67 5.80 2.17 -19.31
N LYS A 68 7.11 2.19 -19.51
CA LYS A 68 7.81 1.40 -20.51
C LYS A 68 7.71 -0.11 -20.24
N ASP A 69 7.99 -0.54 -19.00
CA ASP A 69 8.18 -1.96 -18.70
C ASP A 69 6.87 -2.69 -18.40
N TYR A 70 5.90 -1.98 -17.81
CA TYR A 70 4.63 -2.55 -17.33
C TYR A 70 3.39 -1.92 -17.97
N GLY A 71 3.56 -0.92 -18.82
CA GLY A 71 2.47 -0.24 -19.53
C GLY A 71 1.58 0.63 -18.63
N PHE A 72 2.07 1.08 -17.46
CA PHE A 72 1.30 1.96 -16.58
C PHE A 72 0.72 3.15 -17.34
N PHE A 73 -0.53 3.52 -17.02
CA PHE A 73 -1.24 4.64 -17.66
C PHE A 73 -1.44 4.49 -19.17
N THR A 74 -1.42 3.27 -19.71
CA THR A 74 -1.66 2.99 -21.13
C THR A 74 -2.49 1.73 -21.33
N ASP A 75 -3.03 1.54 -22.53
CA ASP A 75 -3.75 0.33 -22.92
C ASP A 75 -2.87 -0.94 -22.86
N SER A 76 -1.54 -0.80 -22.90
CA SER A 76 -0.61 -1.94 -22.82
C SER A 76 -0.35 -2.43 -21.40
N ARG A 77 -1.07 -1.91 -20.38
CA ARG A 77 -0.92 -2.28 -18.97
C ARG A 77 -0.96 -3.78 -18.74
N LYS A 78 0.08 -4.31 -18.06
CA LYS A 78 0.18 -5.70 -17.62
C LYS A 78 -0.49 -5.83 -16.25
N LEU A 79 -1.66 -6.46 -16.19
CA LEU A 79 -2.53 -6.50 -15.00
C LEU A 79 -2.42 -7.79 -14.19
N SER A 80 -1.61 -8.75 -14.61
CA SER A 80 -1.42 -10.01 -13.89
C SER A 80 0.05 -10.20 -13.52
N CYS A 81 0.31 -10.55 -12.27
CA CYS A 81 1.64 -10.83 -11.75
C CYS A 81 1.53 -11.80 -10.56
N SER A 82 2.41 -12.78 -10.48
CA SER A 82 2.52 -13.69 -9.34
C SER A 82 3.78 -13.45 -8.49
N ASP A 83 4.68 -12.57 -8.97
CA ASP A 83 5.95 -12.33 -8.32
C ASP A 83 5.78 -11.50 -7.05
N VAL A 84 6.44 -11.92 -5.97
CA VAL A 84 6.52 -11.16 -4.73
C VAL A 84 7.74 -10.25 -4.81
N SER A 85 7.49 -8.94 -4.91
CA SER A 85 8.54 -7.93 -5.11
C SER A 85 9.14 -7.45 -3.79
N ILE A 86 8.34 -7.40 -2.74
CA ILE A 86 8.74 -6.97 -1.40
C ILE A 86 8.05 -7.84 -0.33
N PRO A 87 8.72 -8.10 0.82
CA PRO A 87 8.19 -9.03 1.82
C PRO A 87 6.93 -8.52 2.52
N TYR A 88 6.71 -7.20 2.56
CA TYR A 88 5.63 -6.60 3.34
C TYR A 88 4.75 -5.67 2.52
N GLY A 89 4.52 -5.99 1.24
CA GLY A 89 3.64 -5.23 0.36
C GLY A 89 2.16 -5.56 0.59
N ALA A 90 1.30 -4.55 0.46
CA ALA A 90 -0.14 -4.74 0.62
C ALA A 90 -0.73 -5.67 -0.46
N SER A 91 -0.25 -5.58 -1.69
CA SER A 91 -0.69 -6.44 -2.79
C SER A 91 -0.22 -7.88 -2.62
N GLU A 92 1.00 -8.09 -2.13
CA GLU A 92 1.56 -9.40 -1.82
C GLU A 92 0.74 -10.11 -0.74
N MET A 93 0.39 -9.38 0.33
CA MET A 93 -0.43 -9.90 1.42
C MET A 93 -1.86 -10.22 0.96
N LEU A 94 -2.49 -9.32 0.19
CA LEU A 94 -3.83 -9.56 -0.37
C LEU A 94 -3.85 -10.73 -1.35
N MET A 95 -2.84 -10.85 -2.22
CA MET A 95 -2.69 -11.99 -3.12
C MET A 95 -2.62 -13.30 -2.33
N SER A 96 -1.79 -13.36 -1.31
CA SER A 96 -1.67 -14.56 -0.47
C SER A 96 -2.95 -14.86 0.32
N ALA A 97 -3.61 -13.84 0.86
CA ALA A 97 -4.86 -13.99 1.59
C ALA A 97 -6.00 -14.53 0.71
N LEU A 98 -6.08 -14.11 -0.56
CA LEU A 98 -6.99 -14.69 -1.54
C LEU A 98 -6.65 -16.14 -1.84
N LYS A 99 -5.38 -16.46 -2.12
CA LYS A 99 -4.92 -17.82 -2.41
C LYS A 99 -5.21 -18.81 -1.26
N LYS A 100 -5.09 -18.35 -0.02
CA LYS A 100 -5.34 -19.17 1.18
C LYS A 100 -6.78 -19.07 1.70
N GLY A 101 -7.69 -18.35 1.04
CA GLY A 101 -9.10 -18.19 1.44
C GLY A 101 -9.32 -17.41 2.74
N ALA A 102 -8.32 -16.61 3.17
CA ALA A 102 -8.46 -15.72 4.31
C ALA A 102 -9.38 -14.53 4.01
N ILE A 103 -9.43 -14.10 2.75
CA ILE A 103 -10.41 -13.17 2.21
C ILE A 103 -11.05 -13.77 0.95
N ASP A 104 -12.29 -13.36 0.66
CA ASP A 104 -13.05 -13.81 -0.51
C ASP A 104 -12.84 -12.86 -1.71
N ALA A 105 -12.61 -11.58 -1.43
CA ALA A 105 -12.35 -10.57 -2.46
C ALA A 105 -11.45 -9.44 -1.93
N ALA A 106 -10.78 -8.76 -2.84
CA ALA A 106 -10.02 -7.53 -2.58
C ALA A 106 -10.67 -6.34 -3.30
N VAL A 107 -10.74 -5.21 -2.59
CA VAL A 107 -11.15 -3.91 -3.14
C VAL A 107 -9.91 -3.02 -3.20
N VAL A 108 -9.43 -2.77 -4.40
CA VAL A 108 -8.17 -2.07 -4.66
C VAL A 108 -8.34 -0.99 -5.73
N VAL A 109 -7.33 -0.17 -5.94
CA VAL A 109 -7.35 0.92 -6.91
C VAL A 109 -6.40 0.60 -8.06
N CYS A 110 -6.90 0.73 -9.29
CA CYS A 110 -6.13 0.57 -10.52
C CYS A 110 -6.12 1.88 -11.31
N GLU A 111 -4.96 2.27 -11.80
CA GLU A 111 -4.88 3.39 -12.75
C GLU A 111 -5.68 3.06 -14.01
N GLY A 112 -6.36 4.05 -14.56
CA GLY A 112 -7.22 3.89 -15.74
C GLY A 112 -8.55 3.18 -15.49
N ALA A 113 -8.82 2.71 -14.25
CA ALA A 113 -10.07 2.02 -13.90
C ALA A 113 -10.68 2.48 -12.55
N GLY A 114 -9.91 3.17 -11.69
CA GLY A 114 -10.38 3.56 -10.36
C GLY A 114 -10.50 2.36 -9.42
N THR A 115 -11.57 2.33 -8.63
CA THR A 115 -11.83 1.22 -7.70
C THR A 115 -12.30 -0.02 -8.44
N ILE A 116 -11.69 -1.15 -8.13
CA ILE A 116 -12.07 -2.46 -8.65
C ILE A 116 -12.27 -3.47 -7.52
N ILE A 117 -13.07 -4.48 -7.78
CA ILE A 117 -13.31 -5.65 -6.93
C ILE A 117 -12.79 -6.86 -7.68
N THR A 118 -11.99 -7.68 -7.04
CA THR A 118 -11.46 -8.90 -7.64
C THR A 118 -11.20 -9.98 -6.61
N ASP A 119 -11.44 -11.23 -6.97
CA ASP A 119 -11.07 -12.45 -6.26
C ASP A 119 -9.89 -13.17 -6.94
N VAL A 120 -9.30 -12.57 -7.97
CA VAL A 120 -8.16 -13.11 -8.71
C VAL A 120 -6.84 -12.63 -8.10
N PRO A 121 -6.08 -13.51 -7.41
CA PRO A 121 -4.86 -13.11 -6.67
C PRO A 121 -3.81 -12.42 -7.54
N GLU A 122 -3.56 -12.96 -8.74
CA GLU A 122 -2.54 -12.45 -9.66
C GLU A 122 -2.90 -11.05 -10.21
N VAL A 123 -4.19 -10.73 -10.29
CA VAL A 123 -4.65 -9.39 -10.69
C VAL A 123 -4.42 -8.39 -9.56
N VAL A 124 -4.71 -8.75 -8.31
CA VAL A 124 -4.40 -7.90 -7.15
C VAL A 124 -2.92 -7.54 -7.14
N GLN A 125 -2.05 -8.52 -7.32
CA GLN A 125 -0.60 -8.29 -7.36
C GLN A 125 -0.19 -7.50 -8.59
N GLY A 126 -0.73 -7.82 -9.76
CA GLY A 126 -0.43 -7.10 -11.00
C GLY A 126 -0.80 -5.61 -10.95
N ILE A 127 -1.91 -5.27 -10.29
CA ILE A 127 -2.32 -3.89 -10.06
C ILE A 127 -1.43 -3.23 -9.00
N GLY A 128 -1.29 -3.86 -7.82
CA GLY A 128 -0.68 -3.25 -6.64
C GLY A 128 0.83 -3.21 -6.68
N ALA A 129 1.48 -4.19 -7.31
CA ALA A 129 2.94 -4.22 -7.43
C ALA A 129 3.44 -2.97 -8.15
N ARG A 130 4.35 -2.26 -7.50
CA ARG A 130 4.95 -1.01 -8.00
C ARG A 130 4.00 0.20 -8.11
N MET A 131 2.73 0.06 -7.66
CA MET A 131 1.79 1.17 -7.61
C MET A 131 2.21 2.18 -6.54
N ASN A 132 2.01 3.46 -6.83
CA ASN A 132 2.14 4.55 -5.87
C ASN A 132 0.74 5.06 -5.49
N SER A 133 0.69 6.00 -4.53
CA SER A 133 -0.57 6.64 -4.13
C SER A 133 -1.27 7.28 -5.31
N LEU A 134 -2.23 6.61 -5.89
CA LEU A 134 -3.07 7.16 -6.95
C LEU A 134 -4.20 7.97 -6.31
N LEU A 135 -4.31 9.25 -6.71
CA LEU A 135 -5.28 10.20 -6.14
C LEU A 135 -6.41 10.52 -7.13
N LEU A 136 -6.09 10.50 -8.42
CA LEU A 136 -7.05 10.72 -9.49
C LEU A 136 -6.61 9.93 -10.71
N THR A 137 -7.58 9.40 -11.45
CA THR A 137 -7.30 8.69 -12.69
C THR A 137 -8.46 8.85 -13.68
N SER A 138 -8.13 9.16 -14.92
CA SER A 138 -9.08 9.10 -16.04
C SER A 138 -9.26 7.66 -16.52
N PRO A 139 -10.42 7.30 -17.09
CA PRO A 139 -10.66 5.97 -17.61
C PRO A 139 -9.77 5.66 -18.83
N ILE A 140 -9.15 4.49 -18.83
CA ILE A 140 -8.44 3.91 -19.97
C ILE A 140 -9.21 2.67 -20.41
N LYS A 141 -9.86 2.76 -21.59
CA LYS A 141 -10.80 1.72 -22.06
C LYS A 141 -10.16 0.33 -22.17
N GLY A 142 -8.90 0.28 -22.62
CA GLY A 142 -8.17 -1.00 -22.73
C GLY A 142 -7.91 -1.64 -21.36
N ILE A 143 -7.61 -0.86 -20.32
CA ILE A 143 -7.43 -1.35 -18.95
C ILE A 143 -8.76 -1.88 -18.41
N ILE A 144 -9.84 -1.09 -18.52
CA ILE A 144 -11.19 -1.50 -18.08
C ILE A 144 -11.63 -2.80 -18.76
N LYS A 145 -11.42 -2.91 -20.08
CA LYS A 145 -11.74 -4.13 -20.82
C LYS A 145 -10.94 -5.33 -20.33
N LYS A 146 -9.64 -5.19 -20.12
CA LYS A 146 -8.78 -6.27 -19.62
C LYS A 146 -9.21 -6.74 -18.22
N LEU A 147 -9.53 -5.82 -17.32
CA LEU A 147 -10.02 -6.14 -15.97
C LEU A 147 -11.33 -6.92 -16.03
N LYS A 148 -12.31 -6.46 -16.82
CA LYS A 148 -13.57 -7.18 -17.01
C LYS A 148 -13.37 -8.57 -17.60
N THR A 149 -12.48 -8.72 -18.58
CA THR A 149 -12.14 -10.03 -19.17
C THR A 149 -11.47 -10.95 -18.15
N ALA A 150 -10.71 -10.41 -17.19
CA ALA A 150 -10.11 -11.16 -16.08
C ALA A 150 -11.11 -11.48 -14.94
N GLY A 151 -12.41 -11.18 -15.10
CA GLY A 151 -13.43 -11.45 -14.09
C GLY A 151 -13.57 -10.36 -13.03
N CYS A 152 -12.83 -9.26 -13.13
CA CYS A 152 -12.92 -8.18 -12.16
C CYS A 152 -14.16 -7.31 -12.38
N ARG A 153 -14.73 -6.79 -11.29
CA ARG A 153 -15.77 -5.77 -11.35
C ARG A 153 -15.12 -4.38 -11.24
N VAL A 154 -15.35 -3.53 -12.22
CA VAL A 154 -14.97 -2.12 -12.22
C VAL A 154 -16.14 -1.32 -11.66
N VAL A 155 -15.93 -0.61 -10.55
CA VAL A 155 -16.98 0.09 -9.80
C VAL A 155 -17.56 1.26 -10.58
N SER A 156 -16.78 1.90 -11.44
CA SER A 156 -17.23 3.03 -12.25
C SER A 156 -16.52 3.08 -13.59
N GLU A 157 -17.26 3.21 -14.68
CA GLU A 157 -16.71 3.42 -16.03
C GLU A 157 -15.90 4.74 -16.15
N ASN A 158 -16.14 5.69 -15.24
CA ASN A 158 -15.41 6.96 -15.17
C ASN A 158 -14.14 6.86 -14.31
N ALA A 159 -13.71 5.66 -13.95
CA ALA A 159 -12.51 5.39 -13.15
C ALA A 159 -12.52 6.10 -11.77
N LEU A 160 -13.68 6.24 -11.15
CA LEU A 160 -13.82 6.84 -9.83
C LEU A 160 -13.08 6.00 -8.77
N ILE A 161 -12.33 6.67 -7.91
CA ILE A 161 -11.72 6.06 -6.73
C ILE A 161 -12.68 6.22 -5.55
N ASP A 162 -13.42 5.13 -5.23
CA ASP A 162 -14.41 5.09 -4.14
C ASP A 162 -14.40 3.70 -3.49
N GLN A 163 -13.58 3.56 -2.45
CA GLN A 163 -13.40 2.28 -1.75
C GLN A 163 -14.65 1.88 -0.95
N LEU A 164 -15.41 2.86 -0.46
CA LEU A 164 -16.65 2.57 0.26
C LEU A 164 -17.70 1.96 -0.67
N ARG A 165 -17.88 2.53 -1.84
CA ARG A 165 -18.76 1.99 -2.87
C ARG A 165 -18.29 0.62 -3.34
N GLY A 166 -16.97 0.45 -3.53
CA GLY A 166 -16.38 -0.84 -3.90
C GLY A 166 -16.70 -1.93 -2.88
N VAL A 167 -16.58 -1.64 -1.58
CA VAL A 167 -16.92 -2.61 -0.53
C VAL A 167 -18.42 -2.89 -0.50
N LYS A 168 -19.30 -1.90 -0.67
CA LYS A 168 -20.74 -2.12 -0.76
C LYS A 168 -21.10 -3.06 -1.91
N GLU A 169 -20.57 -2.79 -3.11
CA GLU A 169 -20.81 -3.65 -4.27
C GLU A 169 -20.21 -5.07 -4.10
N ALA A 170 -19.11 -5.22 -3.36
CA ALA A 170 -18.55 -6.53 -3.01
C ALA A 170 -19.49 -7.31 -2.07
N ILE A 171 -20.05 -6.64 -1.05
CA ILE A 171 -21.06 -7.23 -0.15
C ILE A 171 -22.31 -7.66 -0.91
N GLU A 172 -22.82 -6.80 -1.79
CA GLU A 172 -23.97 -7.10 -2.65
C GLU A 172 -23.72 -8.27 -3.61
N ALA A 173 -22.46 -8.47 -4.03
CA ALA A 173 -22.02 -9.63 -4.82
C ALA A 173 -21.91 -10.93 -3.99
N GLY A 174 -22.11 -10.85 -2.66
CA GLY A 174 -22.14 -12.01 -1.77
C GLY A 174 -20.82 -12.29 -1.04
N TYR A 175 -19.76 -11.50 -1.24
CA TYR A 175 -18.49 -11.66 -0.51
C TYR A 175 -18.65 -11.34 0.97
N LYS A 176 -18.08 -12.18 1.84
CA LYS A 176 -18.21 -12.07 3.30
C LYS A 176 -16.91 -11.66 4.00
N LYS A 177 -15.75 -11.95 3.40
CA LYS A 177 -14.42 -11.60 3.90
C LYS A 177 -13.73 -10.74 2.86
N ILE A 178 -13.63 -9.44 3.11
CA ILE A 178 -13.17 -8.46 2.11
C ILE A 178 -11.90 -7.77 2.61
N GLY A 179 -10.84 -7.79 1.81
CA GLY A 179 -9.66 -6.97 2.01
C GLY A 179 -9.78 -5.65 1.24
N VAL A 180 -9.56 -4.51 1.89
CA VAL A 180 -9.63 -3.21 1.22
C VAL A 180 -8.40 -2.36 1.50
N THR A 181 -7.80 -1.81 0.43
CA THR A 181 -6.74 -0.81 0.56
C THR A 181 -7.35 0.59 0.63
N VAL A 182 -6.98 1.36 1.66
CA VAL A 182 -7.43 2.74 1.85
C VAL A 182 -6.23 3.67 1.86
N CYS A 183 -6.21 4.65 0.97
CA CYS A 183 -5.19 5.69 0.99
C CYS A 183 -5.33 6.53 2.27
N GLY A 184 -4.22 6.78 2.98
CA GLY A 184 -4.22 7.60 4.18
C GLY A 184 -4.79 9.01 3.97
N HIS A 185 -4.71 9.54 2.75
CA HIS A 185 -5.34 10.80 2.40
C HIS A 185 -6.88 10.76 2.36
N SER A 186 -7.47 9.55 2.32
CA SER A 186 -8.93 9.29 2.34
C SER A 186 -9.32 8.47 3.58
N ALA A 187 -8.64 8.67 4.71
CA ALA A 187 -8.85 7.91 5.94
C ALA A 187 -10.27 8.05 6.52
N GLU A 188 -11.01 9.08 6.11
CA GLU A 188 -12.40 9.30 6.50
C GLU A 188 -13.30 8.11 6.17
N SER A 189 -13.04 7.42 5.06
CA SER A 189 -13.79 6.24 4.63
C SER A 189 -13.68 5.05 5.60
N LEU A 190 -12.61 4.97 6.40
CA LEU A 190 -12.39 3.87 7.34
C LEU A 190 -13.52 3.74 8.37
N LYS A 191 -14.04 4.86 8.90
CA LYS A 191 -15.17 4.83 9.85
C LYS A 191 -16.42 4.26 9.18
N MET A 192 -16.67 4.65 7.93
CA MET A 192 -17.83 4.17 7.17
C MET A 192 -17.69 2.68 6.84
N LEU A 193 -16.48 2.20 6.53
CA LEU A 193 -16.20 0.77 6.32
C LEU A 193 -16.49 -0.05 7.60
N ARG A 194 -16.14 0.46 8.79
CA ARG A 194 -16.49 -0.20 10.05
C ARG A 194 -18.00 -0.21 10.32
N SER A 195 -18.72 0.82 9.89
CA SER A 195 -20.18 0.82 9.95
C SER A 195 -20.80 -0.24 9.04
N LEU A 196 -20.31 -0.37 7.80
CA LEU A 196 -20.75 -1.42 6.87
C LEU A 196 -20.45 -2.82 7.42
N GLU A 197 -19.25 -3.03 7.97
CA GLU A 197 -18.87 -4.30 8.57
C GLU A 197 -19.88 -4.76 9.63
N LYS A 198 -20.27 -3.84 10.49
CA LYS A 198 -21.27 -4.08 11.55
C LYS A 198 -22.69 -4.27 10.99
N GLU A 199 -23.09 -3.42 10.04
CA GLU A 199 -24.45 -3.43 9.44
C GLU A 199 -24.73 -4.72 8.70
N TYR A 200 -23.77 -5.20 7.90
CA TYR A 200 -23.94 -6.38 7.04
C TYR A 200 -23.42 -7.69 7.65
N GLY A 201 -22.79 -7.64 8.82
CA GLY A 201 -22.24 -8.84 9.47
C GLY A 201 -21.14 -9.52 8.66
N VAL A 202 -20.35 -8.74 7.92
CA VAL A 202 -19.22 -9.18 7.11
C VAL A 202 -17.90 -8.88 7.81
N SER A 203 -16.78 -9.47 7.35
CA SER A 203 -15.44 -9.15 7.83
C SER A 203 -14.71 -8.28 6.81
N ILE A 204 -14.28 -7.07 7.22
CA ILE A 204 -13.52 -6.16 6.36
C ILE A 204 -12.14 -5.93 6.96
N VAL A 205 -11.09 -6.41 6.28
CA VAL A 205 -9.70 -6.11 6.63
C VAL A 205 -9.29 -4.79 5.98
N CYS A 206 -9.10 -3.74 6.78
CA CYS A 206 -8.74 -2.40 6.31
C CYS A 206 -7.22 -2.21 6.33
N LEU A 207 -6.62 -2.06 5.16
CA LEU A 207 -5.19 -1.81 4.96
C LEU A 207 -4.98 -0.32 4.64
N ALA A 208 -4.52 0.46 5.63
CA ALA A 208 -4.20 1.88 5.43
C ALA A 208 -2.82 2.04 4.81
N ILE A 209 -2.76 2.52 3.58
CA ILE A 209 -1.55 2.69 2.79
C ILE A 209 -1.30 4.16 2.44
N CYS A 210 -0.11 4.49 1.94
CA CYS A 210 0.16 5.84 1.42
C CYS A 210 -0.02 6.95 2.46
N THR A 211 0.59 6.79 3.61
CA THR A 211 0.39 7.66 4.79
C THR A 211 1.38 8.82 4.92
N THR A 212 2.26 9.03 3.94
CA THR A 212 3.23 10.14 3.98
C THR A 212 2.52 11.50 3.87
N GLY A 213 2.72 12.37 4.86
CA GLY A 213 2.21 13.75 4.85
C GLY A 213 0.70 13.88 5.09
N ILE A 214 0.09 12.93 5.79
CA ILE A 214 -1.31 13.03 6.24
C ILE A 214 -1.40 13.84 7.55
N THR A 215 -2.56 14.41 7.83
CA THR A 215 -2.83 15.20 9.04
C THR A 215 -2.96 14.33 10.28
N LYS A 216 -2.83 14.94 11.47
CA LYS A 216 -3.03 14.24 12.77
C LYS A 216 -4.42 13.61 12.88
N ASP A 217 -5.47 14.28 12.39
CA ASP A 217 -6.83 13.76 12.41
C ASP A 217 -6.94 12.46 11.60
N LYS A 218 -6.30 12.40 10.43
CA LYS A 218 -6.25 11.18 9.61
C LYS A 218 -5.44 10.08 10.28
N ILE A 219 -4.35 10.41 10.98
CA ILE A 219 -3.60 9.43 11.78
C ILE A 219 -4.50 8.85 12.88
N ASN A 220 -5.29 9.67 13.58
CA ASN A 220 -6.23 9.20 14.58
C ASN A 220 -7.32 8.29 14.00
N MET A 221 -7.88 8.64 12.83
CA MET A 221 -8.86 7.79 12.13
C MET A 221 -8.27 6.43 11.76
N ILE A 222 -7.03 6.41 11.27
CA ILE A 222 -6.30 5.17 10.95
C ILE A 222 -6.08 4.34 12.21
N ARG A 223 -5.61 4.98 13.31
CA ARG A 223 -5.40 4.31 14.60
C ARG A 223 -6.65 3.58 15.09
N ASP A 224 -7.80 4.23 14.95
CA ASP A 224 -9.07 3.75 15.52
C ASP A 224 -9.80 2.76 14.59
N CYS A 225 -9.46 2.74 13.29
CA CYS A 225 -10.27 2.03 12.30
C CYS A 225 -9.48 1.12 11.33
N ALA A 226 -8.15 1.17 11.26
CA ALA A 226 -7.39 0.27 10.39
C ALA A 226 -7.01 -1.04 11.11
N ASP A 227 -6.83 -2.12 10.36
CA ASP A 227 -6.27 -3.38 10.87
C ASP A 227 -4.76 -3.41 10.67
N LEU A 228 -4.30 -2.93 9.49
CA LEU A 228 -2.89 -2.77 9.18
C LEU A 228 -2.62 -1.36 8.66
N VAL A 229 -1.43 -0.84 8.94
CA VAL A 229 -1.01 0.47 8.42
C VAL A 229 0.46 0.48 8.01
N TRP A 230 0.70 0.92 6.78
CA TRP A 230 2.03 1.22 6.26
C TRP A 230 2.43 2.61 6.68
N SER A 231 3.44 2.72 7.55
CA SER A 231 3.86 4.04 8.08
C SER A 231 4.58 4.90 7.03
N CYS A 232 5.05 4.27 5.95
CA CYS A 232 5.80 4.96 4.89
C CYS A 232 6.86 5.91 5.46
N ALA A 233 6.87 7.18 5.04
CA ALA A 233 7.75 8.21 5.54
C ALA A 233 7.04 9.15 6.56
N SER A 234 6.20 8.61 7.44
CA SER A 234 5.48 9.40 8.45
C SER A 234 5.97 9.12 9.88
N SER A 235 6.82 9.99 10.42
CA SER A 235 7.31 9.89 11.80
C SER A 235 6.18 10.07 12.82
N ASP A 236 5.24 10.98 12.54
CA ASP A 236 4.09 11.23 13.41
C ASP A 236 3.21 9.98 13.52
N LEU A 237 2.98 9.29 12.41
CA LEU A 237 2.23 8.04 12.43
C LEU A 237 2.96 6.97 13.25
N ARG A 238 4.27 6.80 13.05
CA ARG A 238 5.05 5.83 13.82
C ARG A 238 5.02 6.11 15.32
N ARG A 239 5.14 7.38 15.72
CA ARG A 239 5.08 7.78 17.14
C ARG A 239 3.69 7.61 17.75
N THR A 240 2.63 7.83 16.95
CA THR A 240 1.25 7.78 17.45
C THR A 240 0.69 6.36 17.44
N ILE A 241 0.95 5.60 16.39
CA ILE A 241 0.36 4.26 16.18
C ILE A 241 1.31 3.14 16.63
N GLY A 242 2.60 3.28 16.41
CA GLY A 242 3.57 2.23 16.72
C GLY A 242 3.49 1.69 18.15
N PRO A 243 3.35 2.53 19.21
CA PRO A 243 3.22 2.05 20.59
C PRO A 243 1.95 1.22 20.86
N LEU A 244 0.95 1.30 19.99
CA LEU A 244 -0.34 0.60 20.11
C LEU A 244 -0.38 -0.68 19.26
N ALA A 245 0.61 -0.88 18.39
CA ALA A 245 0.65 -2.03 17.51
C ALA A 245 0.96 -3.32 18.27
N ILE A 246 0.38 -4.41 17.82
CA ILE A 246 0.66 -5.78 18.32
C ILE A 246 1.92 -6.30 17.64
N LEU A 247 2.06 -6.03 16.35
CA LEU A 247 3.14 -6.50 15.52
C LEU A 247 3.64 -5.37 14.61
N GLN A 248 4.95 -5.25 14.48
CA GLN A 248 5.61 -4.45 13.45
C GLN A 248 6.32 -5.37 12.46
N LEU A 249 5.98 -5.26 11.20
CA LEU A 249 6.71 -5.88 10.11
C LEU A 249 7.72 -4.86 9.57
N SER A 250 8.97 -5.28 9.45
CA SER A 250 10.08 -4.48 8.93
C SER A 250 10.49 -3.29 9.84
N ARG A 251 11.79 -3.09 9.92
CA ARG A 251 12.39 -1.90 10.55
C ARG A 251 12.44 -0.71 9.61
N GLN A 252 12.64 -0.96 8.32
CA GLN A 252 12.90 0.10 7.32
C GLN A 252 11.61 0.77 6.85
N ILE A 253 10.57 -0.04 6.58
CA ILE A 253 9.25 0.43 6.17
C ILE A 253 8.25 -0.20 7.14
N PRO A 254 8.11 0.36 8.36
CA PRO A 254 7.26 -0.25 9.37
C PRO A 254 5.82 -0.41 8.89
N VAL A 255 5.32 -1.64 8.94
CA VAL A 255 3.92 -1.97 8.79
C VAL A 255 3.42 -2.39 10.17
N PHE A 256 2.46 -1.67 10.71
CA PHE A 256 1.90 -1.96 12.02
C PHE A 256 0.60 -2.73 11.89
N VAL A 257 0.48 -3.81 12.65
CA VAL A 257 -0.74 -4.61 12.81
C VAL A 257 -1.39 -4.20 14.12
N LEU A 258 -2.66 -3.76 14.05
CA LEU A 258 -3.33 -3.07 15.15
C LEU A 258 -4.42 -3.93 15.82
N THR A 259 -4.95 -4.93 15.11
CA THR A 259 -6.11 -5.69 15.56
C THR A 259 -5.87 -7.20 15.47
N LYS A 260 -6.68 -7.97 16.20
CA LYS A 260 -6.69 -9.43 16.03
C LYS A 260 -6.98 -9.84 14.59
N LYS A 261 -7.91 -9.17 13.92
CA LYS A 261 -8.23 -9.41 12.51
C LYS A 261 -7.00 -9.19 11.61
N GLY A 262 -6.22 -8.15 11.89
CA GLY A 262 -4.93 -7.91 11.23
C GLY A 262 -3.92 -9.03 11.48
N MET A 263 -3.85 -9.57 12.71
CA MET A 263 -3.00 -10.72 13.04
C MET A 263 -3.46 -11.99 12.30
N ASP A 264 -4.75 -12.26 12.25
CA ASP A 264 -5.31 -13.38 11.49
C ASP A 264 -5.01 -13.25 9.97
N PHE A 265 -5.06 -12.02 9.44
CA PHE A 265 -4.67 -11.73 8.05
C PHE A 265 -3.17 -11.99 7.80
N ILE A 266 -2.28 -11.56 8.71
CA ILE A 266 -0.84 -11.84 8.61
C ILE A 266 -0.55 -13.32 8.77
N SER A 267 -1.26 -14.05 9.64
CA SER A 267 -1.10 -15.49 9.77
C SER A 267 -1.37 -16.24 8.46
N ALA A 268 -2.30 -15.75 7.67
CA ALA A 268 -2.55 -16.30 6.34
C ALA A 268 -1.42 -16.00 5.35
N TYR A 269 -0.65 -14.93 5.54
CA TYR A 269 0.50 -14.61 4.69
C TYR A 269 1.73 -15.48 5.03
N ALA A 270 1.94 -15.82 6.31
CA ALA A 270 3.05 -16.65 6.74
C ALA A 270 2.82 -18.14 6.46
N ASP A 271 3.91 -18.90 6.30
CA ASP A 271 3.84 -20.35 6.22
C ASP A 271 3.63 -20.95 7.63
N GLU A 272 4.26 -20.36 8.65
CA GLU A 272 4.10 -20.71 10.05
C GLU A 272 2.85 -20.05 10.68
N SER A 273 1.68 -20.25 10.09
CA SER A 273 0.44 -19.57 10.48
C SER A 273 0.05 -19.83 11.94
N GLU A 274 0.24 -21.04 12.46
CA GLU A 274 -0.11 -21.41 13.82
C GLU A 274 0.81 -20.73 14.85
N LEU A 275 2.08 -20.49 14.52
CA LEU A 275 2.98 -19.71 15.35
C LEU A 275 2.44 -18.28 15.55
N ILE A 276 2.04 -17.62 14.44
CA ILE A 276 1.52 -16.25 14.50
C ILE A 276 0.19 -16.18 15.27
N LYS A 277 -0.69 -17.17 15.09
CA LYS A 277 -1.95 -17.25 15.84
C LYS A 277 -1.76 -17.49 17.33
N SER A 278 -0.66 -18.14 17.72
CA SER A 278 -0.35 -18.45 19.11
C SER A 278 0.29 -17.28 19.88
N LEU A 279 0.64 -16.19 19.22
CA LEU A 279 1.26 -15.04 19.86
C LEU A 279 0.33 -14.38 20.89
N ASP A 280 0.90 -14.02 22.04
CA ASP A 280 0.17 -13.30 23.09
C ASP A 280 -0.17 -11.89 22.64
N MET A 281 -1.46 -11.62 22.43
CA MET A 281 -1.96 -10.31 21.98
C MET A 281 -1.73 -9.16 22.99
N LYS A 282 -1.26 -9.47 24.22
CA LYS A 282 -0.88 -8.46 25.22
C LYS A 282 0.56 -8.01 25.08
N LYS A 283 1.33 -8.68 24.24
CA LYS A 283 2.72 -8.37 23.96
C LYS A 283 2.88 -7.71 22.60
N GLN A 284 4.07 -7.19 22.35
CA GLN A 284 4.42 -6.56 21.08
C GLN A 284 5.56 -7.34 20.42
N TYR A 285 5.51 -7.45 19.09
CA TYR A 285 6.45 -8.26 18.33
C TYR A 285 7.02 -7.51 17.13
N LEU A 286 8.24 -7.84 16.78
CA LEU A 286 8.92 -7.36 15.60
C LEU A 286 9.20 -8.53 14.64
N PHE A 287 8.81 -8.39 13.37
CA PHE A 287 9.34 -9.19 12.28
C PHE A 287 10.46 -8.41 11.59
N SER A 288 11.65 -8.98 11.55
CA SER A 288 12.81 -8.38 10.90
C SER A 288 13.67 -9.44 10.21
N ASN A 289 14.58 -8.99 9.35
CA ASN A 289 15.57 -9.85 8.70
C ASN A 289 16.75 -10.17 9.64
N GLU A 290 16.79 -9.61 10.84
CA GLU A 290 17.84 -9.89 11.81
C GLU A 290 17.54 -11.23 12.50
N PRO A 291 18.50 -12.16 12.57
CA PRO A 291 18.30 -13.48 13.13
C PRO A 291 18.14 -13.42 14.66
N SER A 292 16.95 -13.02 15.12
CA SER A 292 16.60 -12.92 16.52
C SER A 292 15.20 -13.46 16.76
N GLY A 293 15.07 -14.55 17.54
CA GLY A 293 13.79 -15.20 17.82
C GLY A 293 13.49 -16.37 16.89
N GLN A 294 12.21 -16.56 16.57
CA GLN A 294 11.74 -17.68 15.74
C GLN A 294 11.72 -17.32 14.27
N CYS A 295 12.24 -18.21 13.42
CA CYS A 295 12.18 -18.04 11.98
C CYS A 295 10.76 -18.26 11.47
N VAL A 296 10.34 -17.40 10.54
CA VAL A 296 9.06 -17.48 9.82
C VAL A 296 9.28 -17.13 8.35
N HIS A 297 8.49 -17.75 7.47
CA HIS A 297 8.53 -17.48 6.04
C HIS A 297 7.31 -16.65 5.64
N LEU A 298 7.56 -15.53 4.98
CA LEU A 298 6.54 -14.63 4.45
C LEU A 298 6.65 -14.62 2.92
N GLY A 299 5.90 -15.50 2.27
CA GLY A 299 6.10 -15.82 0.85
C GLY A 299 7.50 -16.39 0.61
N SER A 300 8.29 -15.77 -0.28
CA SER A 300 9.68 -16.17 -0.54
C SER A 300 10.72 -15.56 0.41
N PHE A 301 10.29 -14.85 1.44
CA PHE A 301 11.19 -14.13 2.34
C PHE A 301 11.26 -14.82 3.72
N GLU A 302 12.49 -15.00 4.20
CA GLU A 302 12.75 -15.39 5.58
C GLU A 302 12.73 -14.16 6.48
N ALA A 303 12.06 -14.27 7.62
CA ALA A 303 12.02 -13.26 8.66
C ALA A 303 12.07 -13.91 10.04
N PHE A 304 12.44 -13.13 11.05
CA PHE A 304 12.51 -13.59 12.44
C PHE A 304 11.55 -12.79 13.29
N ILE A 305 10.75 -13.50 14.09
CA ILE A 305 9.84 -12.89 15.06
C ILE A 305 10.45 -12.89 16.45
N SER A 306 10.47 -11.72 17.08
CA SER A 306 10.93 -11.54 18.46
C SER A 306 10.01 -10.60 19.22
N GLU A 307 9.86 -10.81 20.54
CA GLU A 307 9.19 -9.85 21.42
C GLU A 307 10.01 -8.56 21.46
N SER A 308 9.37 -7.41 21.25
CA SER A 308 10.04 -6.12 21.17
C SER A 308 9.08 -4.98 21.48
N LYS A 309 9.54 -3.99 22.23
CA LYS A 309 8.77 -2.74 22.43
C LYS A 309 8.71 -1.94 21.14
N LEU A 310 7.52 -1.58 20.71
CA LEU A 310 7.28 -0.85 19.46
C LEU A 310 7.09 0.66 19.66
N PRO A 311 7.40 1.49 18.66
CA PRO A 311 7.99 1.12 17.38
C PRO A 311 9.51 0.93 17.47
N VAL A 312 10.02 -0.05 16.72
CA VAL A 312 11.47 -0.21 16.53
C VAL A 312 11.91 0.67 15.37
N ASN A 313 12.99 1.44 15.56
CA ASN A 313 13.50 2.41 14.58
C ASN A 313 12.48 3.50 14.18
N GLY A 314 11.98 4.21 15.18
CA GLY A 314 11.23 5.45 14.98
C GLY A 314 12.15 6.57 14.48
N ARG A 315 12.68 6.46 13.26
CA ARG A 315 13.54 7.50 12.69
C ARG A 315 12.73 8.76 12.36
N LYS A 316 13.41 9.90 12.37
CA LYS A 316 12.89 11.16 11.82
C LYS A 316 13.03 11.13 10.29
N GLU A 317 12.01 11.53 9.55
CA GLU A 317 12.13 11.69 8.10
C GLU A 317 13.00 12.90 7.78
N PRO A 318 13.98 12.76 6.88
CA PRO A 318 14.78 13.88 6.42
C PRO A 318 13.90 14.82 5.58
N SER A 319 13.66 16.02 6.08
CA SER A 319 13.04 17.11 5.31
C SER A 319 14.11 18.03 4.72
N PHE A 320 13.74 18.86 3.72
CA PHE A 320 14.64 19.88 3.20
C PHE A 320 14.88 21.03 4.20
N GLU A 321 14.05 21.12 5.23
CA GLU A 321 14.20 22.11 6.31
C GLU A 321 15.22 21.67 7.37
N ASP A 322 15.47 20.35 7.48
CA ASP A 322 16.46 19.82 8.42
C ASP A 322 17.87 20.02 7.86
N LYS A 323 18.58 21.05 8.32
CA LYS A 323 20.00 21.26 8.03
C LYS A 323 20.83 20.27 8.88
N ASN A 324 21.61 19.41 8.25
CA ASN A 324 22.81 18.74 8.79
C ASN A 324 22.74 17.38 9.50
N GLU A 325 21.72 16.53 9.43
CA GLU A 325 21.81 15.23 10.13
C GLU A 325 22.09 13.99 9.24
N TYR A 326 22.35 14.11 7.95
CA TYR A 326 22.48 12.95 7.06
C TYR A 326 23.70 12.96 6.13
N ALA A 327 24.84 13.44 6.63
CA ALA A 327 26.11 13.31 5.91
C ALA A 327 26.75 11.90 6.06
N SER A 328 26.15 11.00 6.85
CA SER A 328 26.72 9.68 7.16
C SER A 328 25.61 8.62 7.28
N VAL A 329 25.08 8.12 6.14
CA VAL A 329 24.50 6.78 6.03
C VAL A 329 24.77 6.23 4.63
#